data_fa4cc6955a3a10d3e6791788da3398fd
#
_entry.id   fa4cc6955a3a10d3e6791788da3398fd
#
_cell.length_a   1.000
_cell.length_b   1.000
_cell.length_c   1.000
_cell.angle_alpha   90.00
_cell.angle_beta   90.00
_cell.angle_gamma   90.00
#
_symmetry.space_group_name_H-M   'P 1'
#
loop_
_entity.id
_entity.type
_entity.pdbx_description
1 polymer ?
#
loop_
_entity_poly.entity_id
_entity_poly.type
_entity_poly.pdbx_seq_one_letter_code
_entity_poly.pdbx_strand_id
1 'polypeptide(L)'
;MLKDNPELIAGAVEEMIRWVSPVKHFGRTAAEDVDLGGQKIAKGESVMLLFASGARDESSMEHPEKFDITRNNSRNMAFGFGAHSCLGRYLAKLEMEAFFSELLPRLKSVELKGEPSYMASNMVTGPKTMPIHFEFH
;
A
#
# COMPACT_ATOMS: atom_id res chain seq x y z
N MET A 1 11.53 -8.70 -15.25
CA MET A 1 11.23 -7.28 -15.51
C MET A 1 11.99 -6.36 -14.56
N LEU A 2 11.78 -6.36 -13.24
CA LEU A 2 12.55 -5.47 -12.33
C LEU A 2 14.06 -5.76 -12.30
N LYS A 3 14.49 -7.02 -12.48
CA LYS A 3 15.93 -7.38 -12.56
C LYS A 3 16.64 -6.71 -13.74
N ASP A 4 15.92 -6.56 -14.86
CA ASP A 4 16.47 -6.03 -16.10
C ASP A 4 16.26 -4.51 -16.24
N ASN A 5 15.42 -3.94 -15.36
CA ASN A 5 15.03 -2.54 -15.36
C ASN A 5 15.02 -2.00 -13.92
N PRO A 6 16.18 -1.84 -13.29
CA PRO A 6 16.28 -1.39 -11.89
C PRO A 6 15.70 0.01 -11.64
N GLU A 7 15.64 0.84 -12.69
CA GLU A 7 15.01 2.17 -12.63
C GLU A 7 13.50 2.11 -12.30
N LEU A 8 12.86 0.95 -12.48
CA LEU A 8 11.45 0.75 -12.13
C LEU A 8 11.24 0.40 -10.65
N ILE A 9 12.29 0.17 -9.86
CA ILE A 9 12.16 -0.27 -8.46
C ILE A 9 11.37 0.74 -7.63
N ALA A 10 11.65 2.02 -7.75
CA ALA A 10 10.93 3.06 -7.00
C ALA A 10 9.42 3.06 -7.31
N GLY A 11 9.05 2.98 -8.59
CA GLY A 11 7.64 2.87 -9.03
C GLY A 11 6.98 1.58 -8.54
N ALA A 12 7.72 0.46 -8.60
CA ALA A 12 7.25 -0.83 -8.11
C ALA A 12 6.99 -0.81 -6.60
N VAL A 13 7.85 -0.18 -5.81
CA VAL A 13 7.67 0.00 -4.37
C VAL A 13 6.39 0.77 -4.06
N GLU A 14 6.13 1.87 -4.77
CA GLU A 14 4.87 2.63 -4.64
C GLU A 14 3.65 1.76 -4.96
N GLU A 15 3.72 0.97 -6.02
CA GLU A 15 2.62 0.07 -6.41
C GLU A 15 2.42 -1.08 -5.41
N MET A 16 3.49 -1.65 -4.87
CA MET A 16 3.41 -2.66 -3.79
C MET A 16 2.71 -2.10 -2.56
N ILE A 17 3.06 -0.88 -2.15
CA ILE A 17 2.44 -0.19 -1.01
C ILE A 17 0.95 0.08 -1.28
N ARG A 18 0.60 0.58 -2.46
CA ARG A 18 -0.79 0.76 -2.86
C ARG A 18 -1.56 -0.55 -2.83
N TRP A 19 -1.01 -1.59 -3.45
CA TRP A 19 -1.64 -2.89 -3.60
C TRP A 19 -1.93 -3.56 -2.27
N VAL A 20 -0.95 -3.57 -1.37
CA VAL A 20 -1.09 -4.17 -0.05
C VAL A 20 -1.96 -3.30 0.85
N SER A 21 -1.79 -1.98 0.82
CA SER A 21 -2.47 -1.02 1.70
C SER A 21 -2.58 -1.55 3.14
N PRO A 22 -1.45 -1.75 3.84
CA PRO A 22 -1.40 -2.56 5.06
C PRO A 22 -2.27 -2.01 6.19
N VAL A 23 -2.44 -0.70 6.29
CA VAL A 23 -3.39 -0.07 7.21
C VAL A 23 -4.75 0.01 6.51
N LYS A 24 -5.75 -0.67 7.07
CA LYS A 24 -7.09 -0.74 6.48
C LYS A 24 -7.88 0.54 6.65
N HIS A 25 -7.85 1.11 7.84
CA HIS A 25 -8.61 2.32 8.15
C HIS A 25 -8.05 3.10 9.33
N PHE A 26 -8.44 4.38 9.40
CA PHE A 26 -8.36 5.21 10.61
C PHE A 26 -9.67 5.96 10.83
N GLY A 27 -9.98 6.22 12.10
CA GLY A 27 -11.09 7.07 12.50
C GLY A 27 -10.74 8.55 12.48
N ARG A 28 -11.76 9.38 12.29
CA ARG A 28 -11.76 10.82 12.50
C ARG A 28 -13.02 11.19 13.24
N THR A 29 -12.98 12.28 13.99
CA THR A 29 -14.17 12.88 14.60
C THR A 29 -14.41 14.22 13.95
N ALA A 30 -15.63 14.48 13.52
CA ALA A 30 -15.99 15.77 12.92
C ALA A 30 -15.85 16.88 13.97
N ALA A 31 -15.02 17.90 13.66
CA ALA A 31 -14.81 19.05 14.55
C ALA A 31 -15.96 20.07 14.50
N GLU A 32 -16.71 20.04 13.42
CA GLU A 32 -17.88 20.89 13.15
C GLU A 32 -18.85 20.14 12.25
N ASP A 33 -20.06 20.68 12.04
CA ASP A 33 -20.99 20.13 11.06
C ASP A 33 -20.41 20.30 9.67
N VAL A 34 -20.41 19.24 8.86
CA VAL A 34 -19.84 19.22 7.52
C VAL A 34 -20.73 18.46 6.55
N ASP A 35 -20.74 18.88 5.29
CA ASP A 35 -21.31 18.11 4.18
C ASP A 35 -20.15 17.50 3.37
N LEU A 36 -20.13 16.18 3.29
CA LEU A 36 -19.13 15.42 2.55
C LEU A 36 -19.82 14.61 1.45
N GLY A 37 -19.72 15.09 0.21
CA GLY A 37 -20.31 14.42 -0.93
C GLY A 37 -21.84 14.29 -0.86
N GLY A 38 -22.54 15.25 -0.26
CA GLY A 38 -23.98 15.24 -0.04
C GLY A 38 -24.44 14.53 1.24
N GLN A 39 -23.50 13.92 1.99
CA GLN A 39 -23.77 13.34 3.30
C GLN A 39 -23.47 14.34 4.41
N LYS A 40 -24.49 14.69 5.19
CA LYS A 40 -24.35 15.54 6.37
C LYS A 40 -23.76 14.73 7.52
N ILE A 41 -22.72 15.28 8.13
CA ILE A 41 -22.01 14.72 9.29
C ILE A 41 -22.04 15.79 10.38
N ALA A 42 -22.63 15.47 11.51
CA ALA A 42 -22.72 16.40 12.63
C ALA A 42 -21.39 16.45 13.41
N LYS A 43 -21.15 17.58 14.05
CA LYS A 43 -20.03 17.74 14.99
C LYS A 43 -20.05 16.63 16.04
N GLY A 44 -18.89 16.00 16.25
CA GLY A 44 -18.71 14.89 17.20
C GLY A 44 -18.98 13.51 16.61
N GLU A 45 -19.54 13.40 15.41
CA GLU A 45 -19.70 12.11 14.74
C GLU A 45 -18.36 11.53 14.28
N SER A 46 -18.30 10.20 14.27
CA SER A 46 -17.11 9.45 13.84
C SER A 46 -17.18 9.11 12.36
N VAL A 47 -16.09 9.36 11.66
CA VAL A 47 -15.90 9.05 10.24
C VAL A 47 -14.75 8.03 10.10
N MET A 48 -15.00 6.94 9.38
CA MET A 48 -13.97 5.94 9.09
C MET A 48 -13.36 6.20 7.70
N LEU A 49 -12.05 6.41 7.65
CA LEU A 49 -11.27 6.54 6.42
C LEU A 49 -10.79 5.17 5.99
N LEU A 50 -11.30 4.64 4.88
CA LEU A 50 -10.96 3.32 4.36
C LEU A 50 -9.83 3.43 3.34
N PHE A 51 -8.58 3.26 3.76
CA PHE A 51 -7.40 3.42 2.89
C PHE A 51 -7.34 2.39 1.77
N ALA A 52 -7.66 1.13 2.06
CA ALA A 52 -7.65 0.08 1.06
C ALA A 52 -8.71 0.31 -0.04
N SER A 53 -9.85 0.92 0.31
CA SER A 53 -10.89 1.33 -0.66
C SER A 53 -10.39 2.50 -1.51
N GLY A 54 -9.85 3.55 -0.87
CA GLY A 54 -9.27 4.69 -1.59
C GLY A 54 -8.11 4.32 -2.52
N ALA A 55 -7.33 3.30 -2.15
CA ALA A 55 -6.27 2.76 -3.00
C ALA A 55 -6.77 1.96 -4.22
N ARG A 56 -8.09 1.74 -4.33
CA ARG A 56 -8.77 1.02 -5.42
C ARG A 56 -9.96 1.79 -6.00
N ASP A 57 -10.00 3.08 -5.79
CA ASP A 57 -11.08 3.94 -6.28
C ASP A 57 -10.92 4.23 -7.77
N GLU A 58 -11.85 3.71 -8.57
CA GLU A 58 -11.91 3.88 -10.03
C GLU A 58 -12.10 5.34 -10.45
N SER A 59 -12.67 6.18 -9.58
CA SER A 59 -12.83 7.61 -9.86
C SER A 59 -11.49 8.37 -9.81
N SER A 60 -10.48 7.79 -9.15
CA SER A 60 -9.18 8.42 -8.93
C SER A 60 -8.03 7.77 -9.71
N MET A 61 -8.20 6.54 -10.20
CA MET A 61 -7.17 5.83 -10.96
C MET A 61 -7.77 4.84 -11.95
N GLU A 62 -7.10 4.63 -13.06
CA GLU A 62 -7.46 3.63 -14.07
C GLU A 62 -7.05 2.23 -13.64
N HIS A 63 -7.92 1.23 -13.85
CA HIS A 63 -7.66 -0.17 -13.56
C HIS A 63 -7.07 -0.41 -12.16
N PRO A 64 -7.71 0.05 -11.08
CA PRO A 64 -7.15 -0.04 -9.73
C PRO A 64 -6.99 -1.48 -9.22
N GLU A 65 -7.72 -2.42 -9.80
CA GLU A 65 -7.65 -3.86 -9.53
C GLU A 65 -6.43 -4.55 -10.19
N LYS A 66 -5.68 -3.83 -11.03
CA LYS A 66 -4.49 -4.37 -11.69
C LYS A 66 -3.23 -3.93 -10.95
N PHE A 67 -2.37 -4.91 -10.63
CA PHE A 67 -1.02 -4.63 -10.16
C PHE A 67 -0.13 -4.22 -11.33
N ASP A 68 0.34 -2.97 -11.33
CA ASP A 68 1.09 -2.39 -12.44
C ASP A 68 2.26 -1.53 -11.93
N ILE A 69 3.46 -2.06 -12.02
CA ILE A 69 4.68 -1.40 -11.52
C ILE A 69 5.07 -0.14 -12.32
N THR A 70 4.40 0.12 -13.44
CA THR A 70 4.60 1.33 -14.25
C THR A 70 3.55 2.41 -13.95
N ARG A 71 2.63 2.13 -13.03
CA ARG A 71 1.57 3.05 -12.64
C ARG A 71 2.11 4.36 -12.09
N ASN A 72 1.45 5.46 -12.45
CA ASN A 72 1.63 6.73 -11.73
C ASN A 72 0.88 6.69 -10.40
N ASN A 73 1.60 6.48 -9.31
CA ASN A 73 1.06 6.37 -7.96
C ASN A 73 1.00 7.72 -7.19
N SER A 74 0.97 8.86 -7.88
CA SER A 74 0.94 10.20 -7.26
C SER A 74 -0.26 10.42 -6.31
N ARG A 75 -1.34 9.67 -6.51
CA ARG A 75 -2.57 9.69 -5.68
C ARG A 75 -2.66 8.52 -4.70
N ASN A 76 -1.56 7.80 -4.45
CA ASN A 76 -1.55 6.70 -3.50
C ASN A 76 -1.84 7.19 -2.07
N MET A 77 -2.94 6.69 -1.49
CA MET A 77 -3.42 7.07 -0.16
C MET A 77 -2.99 6.12 0.95
N ALA A 78 -2.20 5.07 0.66
CA ALA A 78 -1.84 4.05 1.65
C ALA A 78 -1.06 4.59 2.86
N PHE A 79 -0.37 5.73 2.69
CA PHE A 79 0.30 6.45 3.77
C PHE A 79 -0.54 7.60 4.36
N GLY A 80 -1.80 7.72 3.99
CA GLY A 80 -2.65 8.85 4.36
C GLY A 80 -2.29 10.14 3.65
N PHE A 81 -2.94 11.22 4.06
CA PHE A 81 -2.78 12.54 3.44
C PHE A 81 -2.84 13.67 4.46
N GLY A 82 -2.29 14.84 4.10
CA GLY A 82 -2.34 16.06 4.91
C GLY A 82 -1.51 15.96 6.20
N ALA A 83 -1.97 16.60 7.26
CA ALA A 83 -1.27 16.69 8.54
C ALA A 83 -1.03 15.33 9.23
N HIS A 84 -1.83 14.32 8.88
CA HIS A 84 -1.72 12.94 9.39
C HIS A 84 -1.03 11.98 8.43
N SER A 85 -0.39 12.48 7.37
CA SER A 85 0.43 11.64 6.49
C SER A 85 1.50 10.92 7.30
N CYS A 86 1.76 9.66 6.99
CA CYS A 86 2.72 8.84 7.70
C CYS A 86 4.09 9.53 7.77
N LEU A 87 4.61 9.74 8.97
CA LEU A 87 5.91 10.36 9.21
C LEU A 87 7.05 9.52 8.60
N GLY A 88 6.94 8.20 8.72
CA GLY A 88 7.96 7.24 8.25
C GLY A 88 7.88 6.89 6.77
N ARG A 89 7.00 7.50 5.97
CA ARG A 89 6.77 7.11 4.56
C ARG A 89 8.03 7.12 3.70
N TYR A 90 8.89 8.09 3.89
CA TYR A 90 10.13 8.21 3.11
C TYR A 90 11.15 7.16 3.50
N LEU A 91 11.27 6.88 4.81
CA LEU A 91 12.16 5.82 5.31
C LEU A 91 11.70 4.45 4.84
N ALA A 92 10.39 4.15 4.97
CA ALA A 92 9.83 2.88 4.51
C ALA A 92 10.08 2.62 3.02
N LYS A 93 9.91 3.65 2.17
CA LYS A 93 10.20 3.54 0.73
C LYS A 93 11.69 3.31 0.48
N LEU A 94 12.55 4.08 1.13
CA LEU A 94 14.01 3.94 0.99
C LEU A 94 14.47 2.53 1.41
N GLU A 95 13.95 1.99 2.51
CA GLU A 95 14.26 0.63 2.96
C GLU A 95 13.81 -0.42 1.93
N MET A 96 12.60 -0.30 1.38
CA MET A 96 12.11 -1.21 0.35
C MET A 96 12.93 -1.10 -0.94
N GLU A 97 13.24 0.10 -1.39
CA GLU A 97 14.05 0.34 -2.58
C GLU A 97 15.45 -0.24 -2.41
N ALA A 98 16.11 0.00 -1.28
CA ALA A 98 17.42 -0.57 -0.97
C ALA A 98 17.36 -2.11 -0.91
N PHE A 99 16.34 -2.66 -0.25
CA PHE A 99 16.14 -4.11 -0.16
C PHE A 99 16.01 -4.77 -1.54
N PHE A 100 15.14 -4.24 -2.40
CA PHE A 100 14.94 -4.81 -3.74
C PHE A 100 16.14 -4.58 -4.65
N SER A 101 16.83 -3.45 -4.54
CA SER A 101 18.05 -3.18 -5.30
C SER A 101 19.17 -4.17 -4.98
N GLU A 102 19.28 -4.61 -3.72
CA GLU A 102 20.26 -5.59 -3.29
C GLU A 102 19.82 -7.04 -3.53
N LEU A 103 18.53 -7.32 -3.37
CA LEU A 103 18.00 -8.68 -3.50
C LEU A 103 17.92 -9.14 -4.96
N LEU A 104 17.33 -8.30 -5.84
CA LEU A 104 16.98 -8.72 -7.19
C LEU A 104 18.17 -9.18 -8.04
N PRO A 105 19.35 -8.54 -8.02
CA PRO A 105 20.51 -9.02 -8.76
C PRO A 105 21.01 -10.39 -8.27
N ARG A 106 20.83 -10.68 -7.00
CA ARG A 106 21.31 -11.95 -6.38
C ARG A 106 20.31 -13.08 -6.55
N LEU A 107 19.04 -12.77 -6.69
CA LEU A 107 17.95 -13.73 -6.75
C LEU A 107 17.88 -14.40 -8.12
N LYS A 108 18.10 -15.71 -8.17
CA LYS A 108 17.91 -16.51 -9.39
C LYS A 108 16.43 -16.82 -9.60
N SER A 109 15.77 -17.37 -8.59
CA SER A 109 14.35 -17.71 -8.62
C SER A 109 13.69 -17.52 -7.26
N VAL A 110 12.38 -17.31 -7.26
CA VAL A 110 11.53 -17.33 -6.08
C VAL A 110 10.17 -17.90 -6.45
N GLU A 111 9.65 -18.79 -5.62
CA GLU A 111 8.33 -19.39 -5.80
C GLU A 111 7.63 -19.59 -4.46
N LEU A 112 6.30 -19.56 -4.48
CA LEU A 112 5.47 -19.83 -3.31
C LEU A 112 5.43 -21.36 -3.09
N LYS A 113 5.70 -21.81 -1.85
CA LYS A 113 5.74 -23.24 -1.47
C LYS A 113 4.66 -23.65 -0.47
N GLY A 114 3.54 -22.99 -0.48
CA GLY A 114 2.40 -23.31 0.36
C GLY A 114 1.44 -22.15 0.47
N GLU A 115 0.33 -22.36 1.15
CA GLU A 115 -0.68 -21.32 1.37
C GLU A 115 -0.18 -20.29 2.38
N PRO A 116 -0.17 -19.00 2.04
CA PRO A 116 0.09 -17.93 3.00
C PRO A 116 -1.00 -17.89 4.06
N SER A 117 -0.62 -17.66 5.31
CA SER A 117 -1.57 -17.32 6.37
C SER A 117 -1.54 -15.82 6.65
N TYR A 118 -2.68 -15.25 7.01
CA TYR A 118 -2.82 -13.82 7.21
C TYR A 118 -3.12 -13.48 8.66
N MET A 119 -2.78 -12.26 9.07
CA MET A 119 -3.10 -11.76 10.40
C MET A 119 -4.62 -11.55 10.52
N ALA A 120 -5.21 -12.08 11.59
CA ALA A 120 -6.58 -11.79 11.97
C ALA A 120 -6.65 -10.42 12.67
N SER A 121 -6.68 -9.35 11.89
CA SER A 121 -6.73 -7.98 12.39
C SER A 121 -7.69 -7.14 11.54
N ASN A 122 -8.46 -6.29 12.20
CA ASN A 122 -9.33 -5.33 11.54
C ASN A 122 -8.61 -4.03 11.15
N MET A 123 -7.46 -3.73 11.74
CA MET A 123 -6.74 -2.46 11.53
C MET A 123 -5.57 -2.59 10.55
N VAL A 124 -4.75 -3.63 10.71
CA VAL A 124 -3.55 -3.84 9.87
C VAL A 124 -3.66 -5.19 9.18
N THR A 125 -3.35 -5.26 7.90
CA THR A 125 -3.33 -6.50 7.13
C THR A 125 -1.90 -6.84 6.71
N GLY A 126 -1.65 -8.13 6.54
CA GLY A 126 -0.39 -8.65 6.04
C GLY A 126 -0.28 -10.16 6.24
N PRO A 127 0.65 -10.83 5.59
CA PRO A 127 0.92 -12.23 5.82
C PRO A 127 1.52 -12.42 7.24
N LYS A 128 1.01 -13.42 7.95
CA LYS A 128 1.63 -13.93 9.18
C LYS A 128 2.76 -14.89 8.83
N THR A 129 2.51 -15.73 7.84
CA THR A 129 3.50 -16.63 7.25
C THR A 129 3.30 -16.68 5.74
N MET A 130 4.39 -16.75 4.99
CA MET A 130 4.39 -16.92 3.54
C MET A 130 5.54 -17.84 3.18
N PRO A 131 5.30 -19.16 3.09
CA PRO A 131 6.34 -20.13 2.73
C PRO A 131 6.82 -19.89 1.31
N ILE A 132 8.08 -19.58 1.14
CA ILE A 132 8.72 -19.38 -0.16
C ILE A 132 9.94 -20.28 -0.29
N HIS A 133 10.22 -20.69 -1.51
CA HIS A 133 11.50 -21.25 -1.91
C HIS A 133 12.22 -20.25 -2.80
N PHE A 134 13.50 -20.05 -2.59
CA PHE A 134 14.32 -19.16 -3.41
C PHE A 134 15.70 -19.74 -3.67
N GLU A 135 16.29 -19.38 -4.80
CA GLU A 135 17.66 -19.68 -5.15
C GLU A 135 18.43 -18.41 -5.46
N PHE A 136 19.67 -18.35 -5.03
CA PHE A 136 20.61 -17.31 -5.43
C PHE A 136 21.52 -17.82 -6.57
N HIS A 137 22.09 -16.86 -7.31
CA HIS A 137 23.14 -17.16 -8.31
C HIS A 137 24.42 -17.65 -7.66
#